data_d70db336c306df30374857c3284c562a
#
_entry.id   d70db336c306df30374857c3284c562a
#
_cell.length_a   1.000
_cell.length_b   1.000
_cell.length_c   1.000
_cell.angle_alpha   90.00
_cell.angle_beta   90.00
_cell.angle_gamma   90.00
#
_symmetry.space_group_name_H-M   'P 1'
#
loop_
_entity.id
_entity.type
_entity.pdbx_description
1 polymer ?
#
loop_
_entity_poly.entity_id
_entity_poly.type
_entity_poly.pdbx_seq_one_letter_code
_entity_poly.pdbx_strand_id
1 'polypeptide(L)'
;LNSGAASAMLRAGAPRAATGENAVVVNCRRADIIVGPIGIAIADALMGEISPAMANAVASSNAYRVLIPMNLCSTYVAGVDKKSSAILDDAMAHIRLLLKGMENKP
;
A
#
# COMPACT_ATOMS: atom_id res chain seq x y z
N LEU A 1 -5.42 4.09 9.42
CA LEU A 1 -4.23 3.48 9.99
C LEU A 1 -4.35 3.45 11.49
N ASN A 2 -4.19 2.31 12.10
CA ASN A 2 -4.47 2.16 13.51
C ASN A 2 -3.43 1.29 14.22
N SER A 3 -3.28 1.51 15.52
CA SER A 3 -2.32 0.79 16.35
C SER A 3 -2.65 -0.69 16.49
N GLY A 4 -3.93 -1.05 16.44
CA GLY A 4 -4.35 -2.46 16.45
C GLY A 4 -3.85 -3.23 15.25
N ALA A 5 -3.92 -2.63 14.06
CA ALA A 5 -3.40 -3.21 12.83
C ALA A 5 -1.87 -3.35 12.90
N ALA A 6 -1.18 -2.31 13.37
CA ALA A 6 0.28 -2.35 13.53
C ALA A 6 0.70 -3.45 14.50
N SER A 7 0.00 -3.59 15.63
CA SER A 7 0.27 -4.67 16.60
C SER A 7 0.02 -6.05 16.01
N ALA A 8 -1.06 -6.20 15.22
CA ALA A 8 -1.37 -7.47 14.54
C ALA A 8 -0.28 -7.84 13.53
N MET A 9 0.26 -6.87 12.82
CA MET A 9 1.36 -7.09 11.87
C MET A 9 2.61 -7.60 12.57
N LEU A 10 2.96 -7.03 13.73
CA LEU A 10 4.09 -7.48 14.53
C LEU A 10 3.89 -8.93 15.02
N ARG A 11 2.69 -9.24 15.51
CA ARG A 11 2.36 -10.61 15.94
C ARG A 11 2.42 -11.61 14.79
N ALA A 12 2.13 -11.18 13.58
CA ALA A 12 2.18 -12.02 12.38
C ALA A 12 3.60 -12.18 11.82
N GLY A 13 4.61 -11.55 12.43
CA GLY A 13 6.00 -11.73 12.05
C GLY A 13 6.63 -10.56 11.30
N ALA A 14 5.94 -9.42 11.17
CA ALA A 14 6.55 -8.25 10.56
C ALA A 14 7.75 -7.79 11.39
N PRO A 15 8.91 -7.51 10.77
CA PRO A 15 10.10 -7.07 11.53
C PRO A 15 9.91 -5.70 12.16
N ARG A 16 9.10 -4.85 11.57
CA ARG A 16 8.80 -3.51 12.07
C ARG A 16 7.37 -3.11 11.70
N ALA A 17 6.75 -2.31 12.56
CA ALA A 17 5.44 -1.74 12.27
C ALA A 17 5.35 -0.35 12.89
N ALA A 18 4.64 0.54 12.22
CA ALA A 18 4.38 1.89 12.69
C ALA A 18 3.03 2.35 12.15
N THR A 19 2.46 3.37 12.78
CA THR A 19 1.18 3.93 12.35
C THR A 19 1.21 5.45 12.50
N GLY A 20 0.32 6.11 11.76
CA GLY A 20 0.16 7.56 11.80
C GLY A 20 0.75 8.26 10.58
N GLU A 21 0.37 9.53 10.44
CA GLU A 21 0.74 10.33 9.25
C GLU A 21 2.25 10.43 9.06
N ASN A 22 2.98 10.79 10.12
CA ASN A 22 4.42 10.95 10.02
C ASN A 22 5.12 9.64 9.66
N ALA A 23 4.66 8.52 10.22
CA ALA A 23 5.20 7.21 9.91
C ALA A 23 5.04 6.89 8.43
N VAL A 24 3.87 7.18 7.86
CA VAL A 24 3.62 7.00 6.42
C VAL A 24 4.57 7.86 5.59
N VAL A 25 4.66 9.15 5.91
CA VAL A 25 5.51 10.09 5.17
C VAL A 25 6.98 9.64 5.18
N VAL A 26 7.49 9.29 6.35
CA VAL A 26 8.90 8.89 6.50
C VAL A 26 9.18 7.57 5.77
N ASN A 27 8.30 6.58 5.92
CA ASN A 27 8.53 5.27 5.30
C ASN A 27 8.35 5.30 3.79
N CYS A 28 7.48 6.14 3.26
CA CYS A 28 7.34 6.31 1.81
C CYS A 28 8.62 6.86 1.15
N ARG A 29 9.45 7.57 1.88
CA ARG A 29 10.75 8.05 1.37
C ARG A 29 11.78 6.94 1.23
N ARG A 30 11.65 5.88 2.01
CA ARG A 30 12.64 4.79 2.12
C ARG A 30 12.20 3.51 1.46
N ALA A 31 10.91 3.34 1.19
CA ALA A 31 10.37 2.10 0.66
C ALA A 31 10.85 1.86 -0.77
N ASP A 32 11.08 0.61 -1.09
CA ASP A 32 11.32 0.15 -2.46
C ASP A 32 10.00 -0.22 -3.14
N ILE A 33 9.07 -0.76 -2.36
CA ILE A 33 7.74 -1.13 -2.83
C ILE A 33 6.71 -0.66 -1.80
N ILE A 34 5.66 0.01 -2.27
CA ILE A 34 4.50 0.39 -1.46
C ILE A 34 3.32 -0.45 -1.92
N VAL A 35 2.67 -1.13 -0.99
CA VAL A 35 1.50 -1.97 -1.28
C VAL A 35 0.33 -1.54 -0.41
N GLY A 36 -0.84 -1.45 -0.99
CA GLY A 36 -2.05 -1.16 -0.23
C GLY A 36 -3.27 -0.93 -1.11
N PRO A 37 -4.43 -0.67 -0.48
CA PRO A 37 -5.61 -0.27 -1.24
C PRO A 37 -5.32 1.00 -2.05
N ILE A 38 -5.95 1.13 -3.21
CA ILE A 38 -5.73 2.31 -4.07
C ILE A 38 -6.06 3.63 -3.34
N GLY A 39 -6.95 3.58 -2.34
CA GLY A 39 -7.33 4.76 -1.55
C GLY A 39 -6.18 5.41 -0.80
N ILE A 40 -5.07 4.70 -0.56
CA ILE A 40 -3.92 5.30 0.14
C ILE A 40 -3.25 6.43 -0.65
N ALA A 41 -3.50 6.50 -1.95
CA ALA A 41 -3.00 7.56 -2.82
C ALA A 41 -4.06 8.63 -3.10
N ILE A 42 -5.21 8.57 -2.44
CA ILE A 42 -6.33 9.49 -2.64
C ILE A 42 -6.57 10.26 -1.35
N ALA A 43 -6.42 11.59 -1.40
CA ALA A 43 -6.64 12.44 -0.24
C ALA A 43 -8.06 12.24 0.32
N ASP A 44 -8.15 12.17 1.65
CA ASP A 44 -9.38 12.02 2.43
C ASP A 44 -10.13 10.69 2.20
N ALA A 45 -9.51 9.74 1.50
CA ALA A 45 -10.08 8.40 1.34
C ALA A 45 -10.09 7.61 2.66
N LEU A 46 -10.76 6.47 2.66
CA LEU A 46 -10.90 5.57 3.81
C LEU A 46 -11.47 6.30 5.03
N MET A 47 -12.61 6.98 4.82
CA MET A 47 -13.31 7.74 5.85
C MET A 47 -12.46 8.84 6.50
N GLY A 48 -11.57 9.44 5.70
CA GLY A 48 -10.70 10.52 6.17
C GLY A 48 -9.42 10.05 6.84
N GLU A 49 -9.15 8.75 6.92
CA GLU A 49 -7.91 8.25 7.50
C GLU A 49 -6.67 8.63 6.69
N ILE A 50 -6.84 8.82 5.39
CA ILE A 50 -5.74 9.19 4.49
C ILE A 50 -5.74 10.71 4.34
N SER A 51 -4.88 11.37 5.10
CA SER A 51 -4.70 12.82 4.97
C SER A 51 -4.10 13.18 3.61
N PRO A 52 -4.27 14.45 3.15
CA PRO A 52 -3.59 14.90 1.94
C PRO A 52 -2.07 14.68 1.97
N ALA A 53 -1.44 14.85 3.13
CA ALA A 53 -0.01 14.62 3.28
C ALA A 53 0.36 13.14 3.08
N MET A 54 -0.45 12.22 3.60
CA MET A 54 -0.25 10.78 3.40
C MET A 54 -0.42 10.38 1.94
N ALA A 55 -1.49 10.83 1.30
CA ALA A 55 -1.75 10.56 -0.12
C ALA A 55 -0.63 11.09 -0.99
N ASN A 56 -0.16 12.30 -0.72
CA ASN A 56 0.95 12.89 -1.44
C ASN A 56 2.24 12.10 -1.25
N ALA A 57 2.53 11.65 -0.04
CA ALA A 57 3.73 10.86 0.25
C ALA A 57 3.75 9.56 -0.53
N VAL A 58 2.61 8.86 -0.60
CA VAL A 58 2.48 7.63 -1.39
C VAL A 58 2.62 7.92 -2.89
N ALA A 59 1.89 8.91 -3.39
CA ALA A 59 1.82 9.21 -4.82
C ALA A 59 3.14 9.75 -5.37
N SER A 60 3.88 10.52 -4.56
CA SER A 60 5.14 11.14 -5.00
C SER A 60 6.38 10.32 -4.65
N SER A 61 6.23 9.18 -3.98
CA SER A 61 7.35 8.30 -3.63
C SER A 61 8.04 7.74 -4.88
N ASN A 62 9.33 7.52 -4.79
CA ASN A 62 10.11 6.83 -5.83
C ASN A 62 9.92 5.31 -5.78
N ALA A 63 9.24 4.79 -4.77
CA ALA A 63 8.93 3.37 -4.67
C ALA A 63 8.04 2.90 -5.81
N TYR A 64 8.15 1.64 -6.17
CA TYR A 64 7.18 1.01 -7.05
C TYR A 64 5.88 0.78 -6.25
N ARG A 65 4.74 1.17 -6.79
CA ARG A 65 3.45 1.08 -6.08
C ARG A 65 2.62 -0.06 -6.65
N VAL A 66 2.15 -0.93 -5.75
CA VAL A 66 1.18 -1.99 -6.07
C VAL A 66 -0.11 -1.62 -5.35
N LEU A 67 -1.06 -1.08 -6.08
CA LEU A 67 -2.31 -0.56 -5.52
C LEU A 67 -3.46 -1.52 -5.82
N ILE A 68 -4.14 -1.95 -4.77
CA ILE A 68 -5.21 -2.93 -4.84
C ILE A 68 -6.54 -2.18 -4.97
N PRO A 69 -7.34 -2.42 -6.03
CA PRO A 69 -8.61 -1.73 -6.23
C PRO A 69 -9.71 -2.31 -5.33
N MET A 70 -9.64 -2.00 -4.05
CA MET A 70 -10.60 -2.45 -3.04
C MET A 70 -10.99 -1.29 -2.13
N ASN A 71 -12.15 -1.41 -1.48
CA ASN A 71 -12.68 -0.39 -0.57
C ASN A 71 -12.84 0.98 -1.23
N LEU A 72 -13.33 0.98 -2.47
CA LEU A 72 -13.49 2.19 -3.28
C LEU A 72 -14.87 2.81 -3.05
N CYS A 73 -14.90 4.06 -2.53
CA CYS A 73 -16.11 4.86 -2.45
C CYS A 73 -16.12 5.84 -3.62
N SER A 74 -17.22 5.87 -4.37
CA SER A 74 -17.42 6.80 -5.50
C SER A 74 -16.29 6.78 -6.52
N THR A 75 -15.60 5.62 -6.66
CA THR A 75 -14.46 5.47 -7.57
C THR A 75 -14.57 4.12 -8.27
N TYR A 76 -14.43 4.13 -9.56
CA TYR A 76 -14.41 2.94 -10.40
C TYR A 76 -13.05 2.85 -11.11
N VAL A 77 -12.42 1.68 -11.03
CA VAL A 77 -11.15 1.45 -11.72
C VAL A 77 -11.44 0.67 -13.01
N ALA A 78 -11.30 1.36 -14.13
CA ALA A 78 -11.55 0.76 -15.44
C ALA A 78 -10.56 -0.37 -15.74
N GLY A 79 -11.04 -1.41 -16.40
CA GLY A 79 -10.19 -2.54 -16.79
C GLY A 79 -10.05 -3.62 -15.72
N VAL A 80 -10.55 -3.41 -14.52
CA VAL A 80 -10.48 -4.39 -13.44
C VAL A 80 -11.79 -5.20 -13.44
N ASP A 81 -11.67 -6.50 -13.71
CA ASP A 81 -12.81 -7.43 -13.88
C ASP A 81 -12.58 -8.71 -13.07
N LYS A 82 -11.91 -8.62 -11.92
CA LYS A 82 -11.57 -9.78 -11.12
C LYS A 82 -12.25 -9.72 -9.76
N LYS A 83 -12.53 -10.90 -9.17
CA LYS A 83 -12.98 -11.02 -7.79
C LYS A 83 -11.83 -10.62 -6.84
N SER A 84 -12.18 -10.17 -5.63
CA SER A 84 -11.20 -9.70 -4.64
C SER A 84 -10.07 -10.69 -4.37
N SER A 85 -10.37 -11.99 -4.27
CA SER A 85 -9.34 -13.01 -4.05
C SER A 85 -8.37 -13.11 -5.23
N ALA A 86 -8.87 -13.05 -6.46
CA ALA A 86 -8.02 -13.08 -7.65
C ALA A 86 -7.16 -11.82 -7.77
N ILE A 87 -7.69 -10.67 -7.36
CA ILE A 87 -6.94 -9.41 -7.35
C ILE A 87 -5.78 -9.48 -6.34
N LEU A 88 -6.03 -10.03 -5.15
CA LEU A 88 -4.98 -10.20 -4.13
C LEU A 88 -3.91 -11.18 -4.61
N ASP A 89 -4.30 -12.28 -5.21
CA ASP A 89 -3.34 -13.26 -5.78
C ASP A 89 -2.48 -12.62 -6.87
N ASP A 90 -3.09 -11.82 -7.73
CA ASP A 90 -2.39 -11.08 -8.79
C ASP A 90 -1.37 -10.10 -8.18
N ALA A 91 -1.79 -9.34 -7.17
CA ALA A 91 -0.90 -8.41 -6.46
C ALA A 91 0.28 -9.14 -5.83
N MET A 92 0.04 -10.26 -5.15
CA MET A 92 1.09 -11.05 -4.52
C MET A 92 2.07 -11.62 -5.53
N ALA A 93 1.58 -12.13 -6.66
CA ALA A 93 2.43 -12.64 -7.73
C ALA A 93 3.32 -11.54 -8.30
N HIS A 94 2.77 -10.35 -8.49
CA HIS A 94 3.53 -9.21 -9.01
C HIS A 94 4.61 -8.75 -8.03
N ILE A 95 4.28 -8.70 -6.73
CA ILE A 95 5.24 -8.36 -5.67
C ILE A 95 6.42 -9.34 -5.68
N ARG A 96 6.15 -10.64 -5.82
CA ARG A 96 7.21 -11.65 -5.90
C ARG A 96 8.14 -11.43 -7.08
N LEU A 97 7.59 -11.04 -8.23
CA LEU A 97 8.40 -10.71 -9.41
C LEU A 97 9.28 -9.50 -9.15
N LEU A 98 8.75 -8.46 -8.52
CA LEU A 98 9.51 -7.26 -8.18
C LEU A 98 10.66 -7.57 -7.23
N LEU A 99 10.40 -8.39 -6.20
CA LEU A 99 11.42 -8.79 -5.24
C LEU A 99 12.53 -9.60 -5.89
N LYS A 100 12.20 -10.52 -6.80
CA LYS A 100 13.21 -11.26 -7.58
C LYS A 100 14.08 -10.33 -8.41
N GLY A 101 13.50 -9.32 -9.05
CA GLY A 101 14.23 -8.34 -9.81
C GLY A 101 15.22 -7.55 -8.96
N MET A 102 14.85 -7.22 -7.73
CA MET A 102 15.72 -6.52 -6.79
C MET A 102 16.86 -7.40 -6.29
N GLU A 103 16.60 -8.68 -6.03
CA GLU A 103 17.63 -9.64 -5.61
C GLU A 103 18.70 -9.85 -6.69
N ASN A 104 18.32 -9.77 -7.95
CA ASN A 104 19.20 -10.01 -9.09
C ASN A 104 19.96 -8.75 -9.57
N LYS A 105 19.75 -7.61 -8.91
CA LYS A 105 20.52 -6.40 -9.23
C LYS A 105 21.92 -6.47 -8.61
N PRO A 106 22.96 -6.10 -9.39
CA PRO A 106 24.32 -6.03 -8.85
C PRO A 106 24.47 -4.94 -7.78
#